data_8621c2c2d74aea8f7cd39ea6f612a49c
#
_entry.id   8621c2c2d74aea8f7cd39ea6f612a49c
#
_cell.length_a   1.000
_cell.length_b   1.000
_cell.length_c   1.000
_cell.angle_alpha   90.00
_cell.angle_beta   90.00
_cell.angle_gamma   90.00
#
_symmetry.space_group_name_H-M   'P 1'
#
loop_
_entity.id
_entity.type
_entity.pdbx_description
1 polymer ?
#
loop_
_entity_poly.entity_id
_entity_poly.type
_entity_poly.pdbx_seq_one_letter_code
_entity_poly.pdbx_strand_id
1 'polypeptide(L)'
;MIDHHRAYITRRRALRPSQEYREPTDSEWDEFLGHFAQRKLELGTCGRAYGSGCQHEHACIRCPMLRPDPDQHERLQGIIDSLEERVAEAVGRGWLGEVDGLRTSLAAAEQKLTQMQRTATNLGMPIFPPRPNAARES
;
A
#
# COMPACT_ATOMS: atom_id res chain seq x y z
N MET A 1 -30.55 -26.81 12.09
CA MET A 1 -29.66 -26.24 11.05
C MET A 1 -28.21 -26.02 11.55
N ILE A 2 -28.01 -25.49 12.75
CA ILE A 2 -26.68 -25.25 13.35
C ILE A 2 -25.91 -26.56 13.61
N ASP A 3 -26.59 -27.60 14.07
CA ASP A 3 -25.95 -28.90 14.39
C ASP A 3 -25.43 -29.61 13.14
N HIS A 4 -26.13 -29.48 12.03
CA HIS A 4 -25.70 -30.05 10.75
C HIS A 4 -24.44 -29.36 10.25
N HIS A 5 -24.33 -28.06 10.42
CA HIS A 5 -23.15 -27.29 10.06
C HIS A 5 -21.95 -27.64 10.94
N ARG A 6 -22.15 -27.78 12.25
CA ARG A 6 -21.10 -28.21 13.20
C ARG A 6 -20.60 -29.61 12.86
N ALA A 7 -21.46 -30.54 12.58
CA ALA A 7 -21.10 -31.91 12.18
C ALA A 7 -20.29 -31.91 10.88
N TYR A 8 -20.65 -31.08 9.90
CA TYR A 8 -19.91 -30.93 8.66
C TYR A 8 -18.50 -30.37 8.89
N ILE A 9 -18.35 -29.33 9.71
CA ILE A 9 -17.03 -28.75 10.03
C ILE A 9 -16.17 -29.78 10.77
N THR A 10 -16.72 -30.50 11.74
CA THR A 10 -15.99 -31.52 12.50
C THR A 10 -15.49 -32.64 11.57
N ARG A 11 -16.34 -33.07 10.64
CA ARG A 11 -15.99 -34.09 9.65
C ARG A 11 -14.86 -33.62 8.71
N ARG A 12 -14.93 -32.37 8.24
CA ARG A 12 -13.86 -31.79 7.41
C ARG A 12 -12.54 -31.65 8.17
N ARG A 13 -12.58 -31.31 9.45
CA ARG A 13 -11.39 -31.22 10.30
C ARG A 13 -10.74 -32.58 10.50
N ALA A 14 -11.53 -33.64 10.67
CA ALA A 14 -11.02 -34.99 10.83
C ALA A 14 -10.31 -35.53 9.57
N LEU A 15 -10.66 -35.01 8.39
CA LEU A 15 -10.06 -35.38 7.11
C LEU A 15 -8.79 -34.60 6.75
N ARG A 16 -8.46 -33.55 7.51
CA ARG A 16 -7.26 -32.75 7.25
C ARG A 16 -6.06 -33.29 8.02
N PRO A 17 -4.85 -33.22 7.43
CA PRO A 17 -3.64 -33.61 8.13
C PRO A 17 -3.46 -32.81 9.41
N SER A 18 -3.02 -33.46 10.48
CA SER A 18 -2.76 -32.82 11.77
C SER A 18 -1.74 -31.68 11.71
N GLN A 19 -0.88 -31.68 10.69
CA GLN A 19 0.11 -30.63 10.43
C GLN A 19 -0.52 -29.28 10.14
N GLU A 20 -1.74 -29.21 9.59
CA GLU A 20 -2.47 -27.96 9.34
C GLU A 20 -2.92 -27.24 10.61
N TYR A 21 -2.93 -27.93 11.75
CA TYR A 21 -3.42 -27.41 13.04
C TYR A 21 -2.29 -27.18 14.06
N ARG A 22 -1.03 -27.42 13.65
CA ARG A 22 0.10 -27.08 14.52
C ARG A 22 0.27 -25.57 14.60
N GLU A 23 0.80 -25.08 15.69
CA GLU A 23 1.22 -23.71 15.77
C GLU A 23 2.40 -23.45 14.83
N PRO A 24 2.40 -22.35 14.07
CA PRO A 24 3.53 -22.02 13.22
C PRO A 24 4.77 -21.73 14.08
N THR A 25 5.93 -22.09 13.58
CA THR A 25 7.20 -21.73 14.21
C THR A 25 7.46 -20.22 14.03
N ASP A 26 8.30 -19.62 14.88
CA ASP A 26 8.67 -18.22 14.78
C ASP A 26 9.23 -17.88 13.38
N SER A 27 10.03 -18.77 12.82
CA SER A 27 10.59 -18.61 11.46
C SER A 27 9.50 -18.59 10.37
N GLU A 28 8.51 -19.47 10.44
CA GLU A 28 7.38 -19.49 9.50
C GLU A 28 6.50 -18.25 9.66
N TRP A 29 6.37 -17.77 10.88
CA TRP A 29 5.62 -16.55 11.17
C TRP A 29 6.33 -15.32 10.64
N ASP A 30 7.65 -15.23 10.81
CA ASP A 30 8.46 -14.14 10.25
C ASP A 30 8.45 -14.14 8.73
N GLU A 31 8.53 -15.31 8.10
CA GLU A 31 8.40 -15.45 6.64
C GLU A 31 7.02 -14.99 6.16
N PHE A 32 5.94 -15.41 6.83
CA PHE A 32 4.58 -14.98 6.52
C PHE A 32 4.42 -13.47 6.65
N LEU A 33 4.90 -12.86 7.74
CA LEU A 33 4.86 -11.40 7.94
C LEU A 33 5.72 -10.68 6.91
N GLY A 34 6.84 -11.26 6.49
CA GLY A 34 7.71 -10.72 5.45
C GLY A 34 6.99 -10.53 4.11
N HIS A 35 6.03 -11.38 3.78
CA HIS A 35 5.21 -11.23 2.56
C HIS A 35 4.31 -9.97 2.58
N PHE A 36 3.98 -9.47 3.75
CA PHE A 36 3.20 -8.23 3.91
C PHE A 36 4.08 -6.99 4.05
N ALA A 37 5.40 -7.15 4.16
CA ALA A 37 6.31 -6.02 4.17
C ALA A 37 6.22 -5.29 2.84
N GLN A 38 6.04 -3.97 2.91
CA GLN A 38 5.95 -3.13 1.73
C GLN A 38 7.23 -2.28 1.60
N ARG A 39 7.68 -2.11 0.36
CA ARG A 39 8.81 -1.22 0.07
C ARG A 39 8.40 0.22 0.36
N LYS A 40 9.10 0.89 1.26
CA LYS A 40 8.96 2.34 1.46
C LYS A 40 9.54 3.09 0.28
N LEU A 41 8.80 4.06 -0.19
CA LEU A 41 9.16 4.98 -1.26
C LEU A 41 9.07 6.42 -0.75
N GLU A 42 9.62 7.35 -1.51
CA GLU A 42 9.65 8.76 -1.14
C GLU A 42 8.27 9.37 -0.87
N LEU A 43 7.26 8.98 -1.65
CA LEU A 43 5.88 9.49 -1.53
C LEU A 43 4.91 8.55 -0.80
N GLY A 44 5.41 7.41 -0.30
CA GLY A 44 4.55 6.42 0.34
C GLY A 44 5.11 5.01 0.30
N THR A 45 4.27 4.03 0.02
CA THR A 45 4.64 2.61 -0.04
C THR A 45 4.29 2.00 -1.38
N CYS A 46 5.09 1.02 -1.82
CA CYS A 46 4.79 0.24 -3.02
C CYS A 46 3.81 -0.90 -2.66
N GLY A 47 2.71 -1.02 -3.39
CA GLY A 47 1.73 -2.09 -3.22
C GLY A 47 2.16 -3.45 -3.79
N ARG A 48 3.37 -3.56 -4.37
CA ARG A 48 3.92 -4.83 -4.84
C ARG A 48 4.46 -5.67 -3.68
N ALA A 49 4.53 -6.98 -3.91
CA ALA A 49 5.19 -7.88 -2.97
C ALA A 49 6.65 -7.46 -2.75
N TYR A 50 7.10 -7.49 -1.50
CA TYR A 50 8.48 -7.16 -1.15
C TYR A 50 9.46 -8.07 -1.89
N GLY A 51 10.55 -7.49 -2.40
CA GLY A 51 11.57 -8.24 -3.14
C GLY A 51 11.22 -8.54 -4.60
N SER A 52 10.00 -8.23 -5.09
CA SER A 52 9.69 -8.34 -6.51
C SER A 52 10.39 -7.24 -7.31
N GLY A 53 10.94 -7.60 -8.47
CA GLY A 53 11.57 -6.63 -9.39
C GLY A 53 10.55 -5.62 -9.90
N CYS A 54 10.95 -4.35 -10.00
CA CYS A 54 10.14 -3.29 -10.57
C CYS A 54 10.78 -2.76 -11.85
N GLN A 55 10.06 -2.84 -12.97
CA GLN A 55 10.51 -2.27 -14.25
C GLN A 55 10.38 -0.74 -14.30
N HIS A 56 9.67 -0.14 -13.34
CA HIS A 56 9.34 1.30 -13.31
C HIS A 56 9.92 2.00 -12.07
N GLU A 57 11.12 1.61 -11.65
CA GLU A 57 11.72 2.02 -10.37
C GLU A 57 11.76 3.53 -10.14
N HIS A 58 11.83 4.33 -11.20
CA HIS A 58 11.89 5.80 -11.11
C HIS A 58 10.60 6.51 -11.55
N ALA A 59 9.55 5.77 -11.89
CA ALA A 59 8.28 6.33 -12.36
C ALA A 59 7.13 6.08 -11.37
N CYS A 60 7.41 6.07 -10.07
CA CYS A 60 6.45 5.76 -9.01
C CYS A 60 5.24 6.70 -9.02
N ILE A 61 5.42 7.97 -9.36
CA ILE A 61 4.32 8.94 -9.41
C ILE A 61 3.23 8.56 -10.42
N ARG A 62 3.61 7.89 -11.53
CA ARG A 62 2.66 7.38 -12.54
C ARG A 62 2.15 5.99 -12.22
N CYS A 63 2.75 5.31 -11.24
CA CYS A 63 2.46 3.92 -10.97
C CYS A 63 1.16 3.76 -10.16
N PRO A 64 0.21 2.92 -10.61
CA PRO A 64 -1.02 2.66 -9.86
C PRO A 64 -0.77 1.87 -8.57
N MET A 65 0.40 1.24 -8.43
CA MET A 65 0.78 0.49 -7.23
C MET A 65 1.31 1.37 -6.10
N LEU A 66 1.60 2.65 -6.36
CA LEU A 66 1.99 3.58 -5.31
C LEU A 66 0.80 3.84 -4.39
N ARG A 67 1.01 3.58 -3.11
CA ARG A 67 0.10 3.97 -2.03
C ARG A 67 0.66 5.22 -1.37
N PRO A 68 0.15 6.40 -1.70
CA PRO A 68 0.69 7.65 -1.21
C PRO A 68 0.44 7.79 0.30
N ASP A 69 1.45 8.30 0.99
CA ASP A 69 1.39 8.59 2.41
C ASP A 69 0.82 10.01 2.61
N PRO A 70 -0.26 10.18 3.39
CA PRO A 70 -0.83 11.49 3.69
C PRO A 70 0.18 12.49 4.27
N ASP A 71 1.19 12.02 5.00
CA ASP A 71 2.23 12.86 5.59
C ASP A 71 3.17 13.49 4.53
N GLN A 72 3.18 12.95 3.31
CA GLN A 72 3.96 13.48 2.18
C GLN A 72 3.16 14.45 1.29
N HIS A 73 2.05 14.97 1.76
CA HIS A 73 1.18 15.87 1.02
C HIS A 73 1.91 17.13 0.51
N GLU A 74 2.65 17.80 1.36
CA GLU A 74 3.39 19.02 1.00
C GLU A 74 4.45 18.74 -0.07
N ARG A 75 5.14 17.61 0.05
CA ARG A 75 6.13 17.18 -0.93
C ARG A 75 5.51 16.91 -2.29
N LEU A 76 4.37 16.22 -2.32
CA LEU A 76 3.66 15.96 -3.56
C LEU A 76 3.14 17.24 -4.20
N GLN A 77 2.65 18.19 -3.39
CA GLN A 77 2.25 19.52 -3.88
C GLN A 77 3.43 20.25 -4.55
N GLY A 78 4.60 20.26 -3.93
CA GLY A 78 5.80 20.84 -4.53
C GLY A 78 6.22 20.19 -5.86
N ILE A 79 6.00 18.88 -6.01
CA ILE A 79 6.22 18.17 -7.28
C ILE A 79 5.20 18.63 -8.35
N ILE A 80 3.94 18.80 -7.98
CA ILE A 80 2.89 19.30 -8.87
C ILE A 80 3.25 20.68 -9.38
N ASP A 81 3.59 21.61 -8.48
CA ASP A 81 3.97 22.98 -8.83
C ASP A 81 5.16 23.01 -9.81
N SER A 82 6.19 22.18 -9.53
CA SER A 82 7.35 22.02 -10.43
C SER A 82 6.99 21.43 -11.80
N LEU A 83 6.04 20.49 -11.84
CA LEU A 83 5.57 19.91 -13.11
C LEU A 83 4.78 20.95 -13.92
N GLU A 84 3.97 21.77 -13.29
CA GLU A 84 3.25 22.86 -13.96
C GLU A 84 4.20 23.88 -14.58
N GLU A 85 5.23 24.32 -13.85
CA GLU A 85 6.26 25.20 -14.36
C GLU A 85 6.98 24.60 -15.58
N ARG A 86 7.34 23.32 -15.50
CA ARG A 86 7.99 22.62 -16.62
C ARG A 86 7.08 22.44 -17.83
N VAL A 87 5.77 22.23 -17.63
CA VAL A 87 4.80 22.20 -18.72
C VAL A 87 4.75 23.56 -19.40
N ALA A 88 4.68 24.64 -18.63
CA ALA A 88 4.66 26.01 -19.18
C ALA A 88 5.95 26.31 -19.97
N GLU A 89 7.11 25.92 -19.46
CA GLU A 89 8.39 26.08 -20.17
C GLU A 89 8.41 25.28 -21.47
N ALA A 90 8.02 24.00 -21.45
CA ALA A 90 8.02 23.12 -22.61
C ALA A 90 7.06 23.63 -23.70
N VAL A 91 5.89 24.13 -23.33
CA VAL A 91 4.95 24.80 -24.24
C VAL A 91 5.59 26.04 -24.87
N GLY A 92 6.20 26.90 -24.06
CA GLY A 92 6.86 28.12 -24.52
C GLY A 92 8.02 27.86 -25.50
N ARG A 93 8.71 26.74 -25.34
CA ARG A 93 9.82 26.31 -26.21
C ARG A 93 9.40 25.43 -27.38
N GLY A 94 8.14 25.03 -27.47
CA GLY A 94 7.63 24.17 -28.54
C GLY A 94 8.04 22.69 -28.46
N TRP A 95 8.40 22.21 -27.27
CA TRP A 95 8.80 20.80 -27.04
C TRP A 95 7.58 19.90 -26.86
N LEU A 96 6.83 19.70 -27.94
CA LEU A 96 5.52 19.04 -27.90
C LEU A 96 5.57 17.61 -27.34
N GLY A 97 6.61 16.84 -27.64
CA GLY A 97 6.77 15.48 -27.12
C GLY A 97 7.00 15.43 -25.61
N GLU A 98 7.69 16.43 -25.06
CA GLU A 98 7.90 16.55 -23.62
C GLU A 98 6.64 17.01 -22.90
N VAL A 99 5.87 17.89 -23.52
CA VAL A 99 4.59 18.40 -22.97
C VAL A 99 3.64 17.25 -22.65
N ASP A 100 3.48 16.27 -23.53
CA ASP A 100 2.58 15.14 -23.32
C ASP A 100 3.04 14.27 -22.15
N GLY A 101 4.34 14.01 -22.04
CA GLY A 101 4.92 13.27 -20.94
C GLY A 101 4.76 13.99 -19.58
N LEU A 102 4.99 15.28 -19.56
CA LEU A 102 4.83 16.11 -18.34
C LEU A 102 3.37 16.20 -17.91
N ARG A 103 2.44 16.39 -18.84
CA ARG A 103 0.99 16.39 -18.54
C ARG A 103 0.50 15.06 -18.00
N THR A 104 0.99 13.94 -18.53
CA THR A 104 0.69 12.61 -17.99
C THR A 104 1.18 12.47 -16.55
N SER A 105 2.38 12.96 -16.26
CA SER A 105 2.93 12.94 -14.89
C SER A 105 2.14 13.86 -13.95
N LEU A 106 1.75 15.04 -14.42
CA LEU A 106 0.95 15.99 -13.66
C LEU A 106 -0.41 15.40 -13.28
N ALA A 107 -1.14 14.84 -14.25
CA ALA A 107 -2.44 14.21 -14.00
C ALA A 107 -2.31 13.04 -12.98
N ALA A 108 -1.27 12.24 -13.07
CA ALA A 108 -1.01 11.16 -12.12
C ALA A 108 -0.70 11.71 -10.71
N ALA A 109 0.06 12.79 -10.59
CA ALA A 109 0.37 13.44 -9.32
C ALA A 109 -0.89 14.01 -8.65
N GLU A 110 -1.75 14.68 -9.41
CA GLU A 110 -3.04 15.20 -8.92
C GLU A 110 -3.97 14.09 -8.42
N GLN A 111 -4.01 12.95 -9.13
CA GLN A 111 -4.76 11.78 -8.67
C GLN A 111 -4.23 11.24 -7.34
N LYS A 112 -2.90 11.20 -7.16
CA LYS A 112 -2.29 10.77 -5.90
C LYS A 112 -2.59 11.75 -4.77
N LEU A 113 -2.57 13.04 -5.04
CA LEU A 113 -2.96 14.07 -4.07
C LEU A 113 -4.41 13.89 -3.61
N THR A 114 -5.33 13.68 -4.55
CA THR A 114 -6.74 13.37 -4.24
C THR A 114 -6.87 12.09 -3.41
N GLN A 115 -6.08 11.07 -3.70
CA GLN A 115 -6.06 9.83 -2.94
C GLN A 115 -5.58 10.05 -1.50
N MET A 116 -4.54 10.86 -1.29
CA MET A 116 -4.06 11.24 0.05
C MET A 116 -5.15 11.93 0.87
N GLN A 117 -5.86 12.88 0.26
CA GLN A 117 -6.95 13.60 0.91
C GLN A 117 -8.09 12.67 1.34
N ARG A 118 -8.46 11.71 0.51
CA ARG A 118 -9.46 10.70 0.84
C ARG A 118 -9.02 9.77 1.96
N THR A 119 -7.75 9.38 1.97
CA THR A 119 -7.19 8.50 3.02
C THR A 119 -7.10 9.21 4.36
N ALA A 120 -6.86 10.53 4.36
CA ALA A 120 -6.83 11.35 5.55
C ALA A 120 -8.24 11.60 6.16
N THR A 121 -9.31 11.30 5.42
CA THR A 121 -10.66 11.41 5.93
C THR A 121 -10.91 10.35 7.00
N ASN A 122 -11.18 10.79 8.23
CA ASN A 122 -11.51 9.90 9.33
C ASN A 122 -12.89 9.26 9.07
N LEU A 123 -12.90 7.96 8.84
CA LEU A 123 -14.12 7.19 8.59
C LEU A 123 -14.91 6.89 9.88
N GLY A 124 -14.58 7.52 11.00
CA GLY A 124 -15.25 7.28 12.28
C GLY A 124 -15.00 5.87 12.85
N MET A 125 -13.99 5.18 12.38
CA MET A 125 -13.64 3.86 12.93
C MET A 125 -13.19 4.01 14.39
N PRO A 126 -13.69 3.16 15.30
CA PRO A 126 -13.30 3.21 16.68
C PRO A 126 -11.80 2.92 16.80
N ILE A 127 -11.07 3.81 17.49
CA ILE A 127 -9.68 3.59 17.84
C ILE A 127 -9.68 2.57 18.97
N PHE A 128 -9.27 1.36 18.71
CA PHE A 128 -9.06 0.36 19.74
C PHE A 128 -7.77 0.71 20.50
N PRO A 129 -7.81 0.93 21.81
CA PRO A 129 -6.59 1.10 22.58
C PRO A 129 -5.72 -0.17 22.44
N PRO A 130 -4.38 -0.04 22.43
CA PRO A 130 -3.52 -1.20 22.41
C PRO A 130 -3.86 -2.07 23.63
N ARG A 131 -3.97 -3.38 23.42
CA ARG A 131 -4.16 -4.31 24.54
C ARG A 131 -3.05 -4.10 25.54
N PRO A 132 -3.37 -3.91 26.84
CA PRO A 132 -2.33 -3.91 27.85
C PRO A 132 -1.59 -5.25 27.71
N ASN A 133 -0.28 -5.20 27.57
CA ASN A 133 0.54 -6.38 27.57
C ASN A 133 0.13 -7.21 28.79
N ALA A 134 -0.41 -8.41 28.55
CA ALA A 134 -0.51 -9.40 29.60
C ALA A 134 0.91 -9.60 30.10
N ALA A 135 1.19 -9.08 31.29
CA ALA A 135 2.46 -9.31 31.95
C ALA A 135 2.69 -10.81 31.92
N ARG A 136 3.78 -11.23 31.30
CA ARG A 136 4.28 -12.58 31.44
C ARG A 136 4.64 -12.72 32.90
N GLU A 137 3.74 -13.28 33.66
CA GLU A 137 4.09 -13.84 34.94
C GLU A 137 5.02 -15.03 34.67
N SER A 138 6.22 -14.86 35.17
CA SER A 138 7.27 -15.87 35.21
C SER A 138 6.90 -17.02 36.16
#